data_47b0fd27a0cd147db1f92f6a6cfb3bb4
#
_entry.id   47b0fd27a0cd147db1f92f6a6cfb3bb4
#
_cell.length_a   1.000
_cell.length_b   1.000
_cell.length_c   1.000
_cell.angle_alpha   90.00
_cell.angle_beta   90.00
_cell.angle_gamma   90.00
#
_symmetry.space_group_name_H-M   'P 1'
#
loop_
_entity.id
_entity.type
_entity.pdbx_description
1 polymer ?
#
loop_
_entity_poly.entity_id
_entity_poly.type
_entity_poly.pdbx_seq_one_letter_code
_entity_poly.pdbx_strand_id
1 'polypeptide(L)'
;MIKRKFHFYKEALLHMLFPSLCYGCEENSVDEEEMICINCKLSLPYTSFEKIRNNTVEKLFWGRVPVLFSSSTFYYGEKTSIQQIIHHIKYRDQKDLGIFMGKMMGDRLRILLKENNTDICVPMPLHPSKEKKRGYNQASLLCEGMQQTTGIPYNDLLLERRIATDTQTQKNRTARWNNVKDVFAINHPKRIQNKNIVLVDDVITTGASMEACAHILLENGAKTVAITSLAYTV
;
A
#
# COMPACT_ATOMS: atom_id res chain seq x y z
N MET A 1 -11.53 14.16 41.06
CA MET A 1 -12.55 13.14 40.65
C MET A 1 -13.65 13.74 39.77
N ILE A 2 -14.20 14.92 40.09
CA ILE A 2 -15.30 15.58 39.35
C ILE A 2 -14.92 15.98 37.89
N LYS A 3 -13.72 16.54 37.66
CA LYS A 3 -13.26 16.93 36.31
C LYS A 3 -13.17 15.76 35.31
N ARG A 4 -12.79 14.55 35.79
CA ARG A 4 -12.68 13.35 34.97
C ARG A 4 -14.04 12.78 34.55
N LYS A 5 -15.05 12.90 35.41
CA LYS A 5 -16.46 12.54 35.10
C LYS A 5 -17.06 13.49 34.07
N PHE A 6 -16.80 14.81 34.21
CA PHE A 6 -17.34 15.81 33.28
C PHE A 6 -16.76 15.65 31.86
N HIS A 7 -15.47 15.30 31.77
CA HIS A 7 -14.82 15.00 30.48
C HIS A 7 -15.46 13.77 29.82
N PHE A 8 -15.66 12.69 30.58
CA PHE A 8 -16.31 11.47 30.10
C PHE A 8 -17.74 11.73 29.56
N TYR A 9 -18.56 12.49 30.28
CA TYR A 9 -19.92 12.82 29.83
C TYR A 9 -19.92 13.73 28.59
N LYS A 10 -18.98 14.65 28.49
CA LYS A 10 -18.83 15.49 27.30
C LYS A 10 -18.43 14.66 26.07
N GLU A 11 -17.49 13.73 26.21
CA GLU A 11 -17.09 12.82 25.13
C GLU A 11 -18.24 11.90 24.74
N ALA A 12 -18.94 11.32 25.70
CA ALA A 12 -20.11 10.47 25.43
C ALA A 12 -21.22 11.23 24.68
N LEU A 13 -21.47 12.49 25.05
CA LEU A 13 -22.46 13.34 24.37
C LEU A 13 -22.01 13.71 22.97
N LEU A 14 -20.72 14.05 22.78
CA LEU A 14 -20.15 14.33 21.46
C LEU A 14 -20.20 13.08 20.57
N HIS A 15 -19.89 11.91 21.09
CA HIS A 15 -19.97 10.65 20.34
C HIS A 15 -21.42 10.29 19.97
N MET A 16 -22.40 10.66 20.79
CA MET A 16 -23.83 10.47 20.49
C MET A 16 -24.33 11.41 19.39
N LEU A 17 -23.79 12.63 19.33
CA LEU A 17 -24.15 13.64 18.31
C LEU A 17 -23.32 13.53 17.03
N PHE A 18 -22.07 13.07 17.13
CA PHE A 18 -21.10 12.94 16.03
C PHE A 18 -20.37 11.59 16.14
N PRO A 19 -21.06 10.46 15.89
CA PRO A 19 -20.43 9.15 15.97
C PRO A 19 -19.34 9.01 14.90
N SER A 20 -18.26 8.32 15.24
CA SER A 20 -17.27 7.89 14.28
C SER A 20 -17.91 6.89 13.33
N LEU A 21 -17.99 7.22 12.04
CA LEU A 21 -18.59 6.34 11.04
C LEU A 21 -17.55 5.42 10.43
N CYS A 22 -18.00 4.22 10.06
CA CYS A 22 -17.21 3.21 9.36
C CYS A 22 -16.69 3.75 8.02
N TYR A 23 -15.38 3.70 7.78
CA TYR A 23 -14.78 4.14 6.51
C TYR A 23 -15.11 3.23 5.31
N GLY A 24 -15.76 2.09 5.53
CA GLY A 24 -16.17 1.18 4.46
C GLY A 24 -17.58 1.42 3.95
N CYS A 25 -18.56 1.69 4.81
CA CYS A 25 -19.96 1.94 4.42
C CYS A 25 -20.46 3.35 4.72
N GLU A 26 -19.78 4.12 5.58
CA GLU A 26 -20.18 5.45 6.05
C GLU A 26 -21.56 5.49 6.75
N GLU A 27 -22.11 4.33 7.13
CA GLU A 27 -23.44 4.20 7.72
C GLU A 27 -23.38 3.78 9.19
N ASN A 28 -22.58 2.75 9.50
CA ASN A 28 -22.50 2.20 10.85
C ASN A 28 -21.52 2.98 11.70
N SER A 29 -21.88 3.27 12.94
CA SER A 29 -20.95 3.79 13.93
C SER A 29 -19.93 2.73 14.32
N VAL A 30 -18.71 3.19 14.61
CA VAL A 30 -17.60 2.37 15.10
C VAL A 30 -16.98 3.04 16.33
N ASP A 31 -16.34 2.23 17.17
CA ASP A 31 -15.52 2.77 18.27
C ASP A 31 -14.30 3.50 17.73
N GLU A 32 -13.71 4.40 18.51
CA GLU A 32 -12.57 5.23 18.06
C GLU A 32 -11.36 4.41 17.59
N GLU A 33 -11.16 3.22 18.14
CA GLU A 33 -10.07 2.30 17.75
C GLU A 33 -10.41 1.45 16.52
N GLU A 34 -11.72 1.36 16.17
CA GLU A 34 -12.24 0.55 15.08
C GLU A 34 -12.58 1.44 13.88
N MET A 35 -11.83 1.33 12.81
CA MET A 35 -12.03 2.16 11.62
C MET A 35 -13.05 1.58 10.64
N ILE A 36 -13.37 0.30 10.77
CA ILE A 36 -14.24 -0.45 9.85
C ILE A 36 -15.18 -1.33 10.69
N CYS A 37 -16.49 -1.21 10.50
CA CYS A 37 -17.48 -2.02 11.19
C CYS A 37 -17.36 -3.51 10.86
N ILE A 38 -17.91 -4.36 11.72
CA ILE A 38 -17.82 -5.82 11.56
C ILE A 38 -18.39 -6.30 10.22
N ASN A 39 -19.51 -5.72 9.76
CA ASN A 39 -20.11 -6.08 8.48
C ASN A 39 -19.18 -5.78 7.32
N CYS A 40 -18.54 -4.61 7.30
CA CYS A 40 -17.54 -4.27 6.30
C CYS A 40 -16.31 -5.17 6.40
N LYS A 41 -15.79 -5.47 7.60
CA LYS A 41 -14.66 -6.38 7.78
C LYS A 41 -14.93 -7.77 7.20
N LEU A 42 -16.13 -8.31 7.43
CA LEU A 42 -16.54 -9.63 6.91
C LEU A 42 -16.78 -9.64 5.40
N SER A 43 -17.19 -8.50 4.82
CA SER A 43 -17.47 -8.37 3.38
C SER A 43 -16.28 -7.89 2.55
N LEU A 44 -15.10 -7.63 3.16
CA LEU A 44 -13.91 -7.26 2.40
C LEU A 44 -13.54 -8.34 1.37
N PRO A 45 -13.31 -7.96 0.12
CA PRO A 45 -13.06 -8.89 -0.97
C PRO A 45 -11.60 -9.39 -0.98
N TYR A 46 -11.25 -10.27 -0.05
CA TYR A 46 -9.93 -10.84 0.04
C TYR A 46 -9.57 -11.69 -1.18
N THR A 47 -8.34 -11.53 -1.70
CA THR A 47 -7.83 -12.33 -2.82
C THR A 47 -7.26 -13.68 -2.38
N SER A 48 -6.72 -13.74 -1.17
CA SER A 48 -5.92 -14.87 -0.64
C SER A 48 -4.68 -15.21 -1.48
N PHE A 49 -4.17 -14.25 -2.26
CA PHE A 49 -3.01 -14.46 -3.14
C PHE A 49 -1.71 -14.73 -2.38
N GLU A 50 -1.65 -14.40 -1.11
CA GLU A 50 -0.53 -14.78 -0.24
C GLU A 50 -0.38 -16.30 -0.05
N LYS A 51 -1.41 -17.08 -0.40
CA LYS A 51 -1.45 -18.55 -0.32
C LYS A 51 -1.42 -19.22 -1.70
N ILE A 52 -1.57 -18.45 -2.77
CA ILE A 52 -1.75 -18.96 -4.13
C ILE A 52 -0.54 -18.56 -4.98
N ARG A 53 0.24 -19.54 -5.40
CA ARG A 53 1.29 -19.35 -6.41
C ARG A 53 0.69 -19.22 -7.80
N ASN A 54 1.38 -18.51 -8.68
CA ASN A 54 0.92 -18.25 -10.05
C ASN A 54 -0.45 -17.54 -10.10
N ASN A 55 -0.71 -16.71 -9.09
CA ASN A 55 -1.90 -15.88 -9.02
C ASN A 55 -1.94 -14.82 -10.14
N THR A 56 -3.07 -14.15 -10.31
CA THR A 56 -3.27 -13.16 -11.39
C THR A 56 -2.31 -11.97 -11.29
N VAL A 57 -1.92 -11.55 -10.10
CA VAL A 57 -0.96 -10.44 -9.91
C VAL A 57 0.47 -10.89 -10.30
N GLU A 58 0.88 -12.11 -9.96
CA GLU A 58 2.17 -12.66 -10.41
C GLU A 58 2.27 -12.73 -11.94
N LYS A 59 1.19 -13.15 -12.60
CA LYS A 59 1.13 -13.25 -14.07
C LYS A 59 1.34 -11.90 -14.77
N LEU A 60 1.02 -10.78 -14.12
CA LEU A 60 1.30 -9.45 -14.69
C LEU A 60 2.79 -9.20 -14.95
N PHE A 61 3.65 -9.85 -14.17
CA PHE A 61 5.11 -9.63 -14.22
C PHE A 61 5.86 -10.71 -15.00
N TRP A 62 5.19 -11.80 -15.43
CA TRP A 62 5.82 -12.87 -16.15
C TRP A 62 6.44 -12.41 -17.48
N GLY A 63 7.72 -12.77 -17.69
CA GLY A 63 8.48 -12.36 -18.86
C GLY A 63 8.79 -10.86 -18.94
N ARG A 64 8.44 -10.10 -17.88
CA ARG A 64 8.68 -8.66 -17.79
C ARG A 64 9.78 -8.33 -16.79
N VAL A 65 9.67 -8.83 -15.57
CA VAL A 65 10.67 -8.68 -14.51
C VAL A 65 10.68 -9.89 -13.60
N PRO A 66 11.86 -10.40 -13.16
CA PRO A 66 11.92 -11.53 -12.26
C PRO A 66 11.55 -11.11 -10.83
N VAL A 67 10.29 -11.30 -10.44
CA VAL A 67 9.83 -11.09 -9.08
C VAL A 67 9.76 -12.40 -8.33
N LEU A 68 10.08 -12.37 -7.04
CA LEU A 68 10.09 -13.56 -6.17
C LEU A 68 8.68 -14.10 -5.91
N PHE A 69 7.76 -13.19 -5.62
CA PHE A 69 6.32 -13.41 -5.55
C PHE A 69 5.59 -12.08 -5.77
N SER A 70 4.31 -12.17 -6.08
CA SER A 70 3.46 -10.98 -6.08
C SER A 70 2.11 -11.30 -5.45
N SER A 71 1.58 -10.35 -4.68
CA SER A 71 0.32 -10.50 -3.95
C SER A 71 -0.45 -9.19 -3.91
N SER A 72 -1.74 -9.29 -3.69
CA SER A 72 -2.60 -8.16 -3.35
C SER A 72 -3.60 -8.62 -2.30
N THR A 73 -3.89 -7.78 -1.31
CA THR A 73 -4.74 -8.20 -0.20
C THR A 73 -6.20 -8.28 -0.60
N PHE A 74 -6.69 -7.32 -1.38
CA PHE A 74 -8.09 -7.22 -1.78
C PHE A 74 -8.25 -7.13 -3.30
N TYR A 75 -9.43 -7.55 -3.79
CA TYR A 75 -9.90 -7.16 -5.11
C TYR A 75 -10.43 -5.72 -5.06
N TYR A 76 -10.04 -4.90 -6.04
CA TYR A 76 -10.56 -3.55 -6.22
C TYR A 76 -11.74 -3.59 -7.19
N GLY A 77 -12.91 -3.21 -6.72
CA GLY A 77 -14.11 -3.10 -7.54
C GLY A 77 -14.81 -1.76 -7.36
N GLU A 78 -15.64 -1.38 -8.31
CA GLU A 78 -16.51 -0.21 -8.18
C GLU A 78 -17.58 -0.44 -7.10
N LYS A 79 -17.89 0.63 -6.35
CA LYS A 79 -18.92 0.64 -5.30
C LYS A 79 -18.67 -0.38 -4.17
N THR A 80 -17.40 -0.73 -3.92
CA THR A 80 -17.02 -1.62 -2.84
C THR A 80 -16.49 -0.85 -1.63
N SER A 81 -16.57 -1.46 -0.43
CA SER A 81 -15.97 -0.89 0.78
C SER A 81 -14.48 -0.60 0.63
N ILE A 82 -13.74 -1.42 -0.14
CA ILE A 82 -12.31 -1.18 -0.38
C ILE A 82 -12.06 0.06 -1.24
N GLN A 83 -12.95 0.37 -2.20
CA GLN A 83 -12.88 1.61 -2.98
C GLN A 83 -13.06 2.83 -2.08
N GLN A 84 -14.06 2.81 -1.19
CA GLN A 84 -14.30 3.89 -0.23
C GLN A 84 -13.09 4.09 0.70
N ILE A 85 -12.58 3.01 1.29
CA ILE A 85 -11.40 3.04 2.16
C ILE A 85 -10.20 3.68 1.44
N ILE A 86 -9.89 3.24 0.23
CA ILE A 86 -8.78 3.79 -0.57
C ILE A 86 -9.04 5.27 -0.91
N HIS A 87 -10.29 5.65 -1.17
CA HIS A 87 -10.66 7.04 -1.41
C HIS A 87 -10.40 7.91 -0.18
N HIS A 88 -10.78 7.46 1.02
CA HIS A 88 -10.49 8.16 2.27
C HIS A 88 -8.98 8.33 2.50
N ILE A 89 -8.19 7.27 2.30
CA ILE A 89 -6.73 7.34 2.40
C ILE A 89 -6.13 8.31 1.37
N LYS A 90 -6.69 8.41 0.16
CA LYS A 90 -6.13 9.28 -0.90
C LYS A 90 -6.51 10.75 -0.80
N TYR A 91 -7.71 11.05 -0.26
CA TYR A 91 -8.33 12.38 -0.46
C TYR A 91 -8.93 13.01 0.79
N ARG A 92 -8.99 12.28 1.92
CA ARG A 92 -9.63 12.73 3.15
C ARG A 92 -8.68 12.85 4.35
N ASP A 93 -7.37 12.87 4.11
CA ASP A 93 -6.30 12.95 5.13
C ASP A 93 -6.40 11.89 6.25
N GLN A 94 -6.90 10.69 5.92
CA GLN A 94 -7.09 9.61 6.87
C GLN A 94 -5.81 8.73 6.96
N LYS A 95 -4.78 9.25 7.62
CA LYS A 95 -3.48 8.57 7.76
C LYS A 95 -3.59 7.31 8.60
N ASP A 96 -4.31 7.39 9.72
CA ASP A 96 -4.49 6.26 10.64
C ASP A 96 -5.21 5.08 9.95
N LEU A 97 -6.16 5.38 9.05
CA LEU A 97 -6.79 4.36 8.21
C LEU A 97 -5.78 3.68 7.28
N GLY A 98 -4.82 4.43 6.73
CA GLY A 98 -3.73 3.87 5.92
C GLY A 98 -2.85 2.91 6.72
N ILE A 99 -2.48 3.29 7.95
CA ILE A 99 -1.71 2.44 8.87
C ILE A 99 -2.53 1.21 9.28
N PHE A 100 -3.81 1.38 9.60
CA PHE A 100 -4.72 0.28 9.92
C PHE A 100 -4.82 -0.75 8.79
N MET A 101 -4.98 -0.30 7.55
CA MET A 101 -5.00 -1.18 6.38
C MET A 101 -3.65 -1.86 6.16
N GLY A 102 -2.55 -1.16 6.44
CA GLY A 102 -1.20 -1.72 6.43
C GLY A 102 -1.01 -2.83 7.47
N LYS A 103 -1.58 -2.71 8.67
CA LYS A 103 -1.59 -3.78 9.69
C LYS A 103 -2.31 -5.02 9.15
N MET A 104 -3.49 -4.85 8.55
CA MET A 104 -4.22 -5.96 7.95
C MET A 104 -3.43 -6.65 6.84
N MET A 105 -2.72 -5.89 5.99
CA MET A 105 -1.79 -6.45 4.99
C MET A 105 -0.67 -7.24 5.65
N GLY A 106 0.00 -6.65 6.65
CA GLY A 106 1.12 -7.27 7.34
C GLY A 106 0.73 -8.58 8.03
N ASP A 107 -0.43 -8.63 8.69
CA ASP A 107 -0.93 -9.85 9.34
C ASP A 107 -1.14 -10.98 8.33
N ARG A 108 -1.71 -10.69 7.17
CA ARG A 108 -1.92 -11.69 6.12
C ARG A 108 -0.62 -12.15 5.46
N LEU A 109 0.31 -11.23 5.23
CA LEU A 109 1.56 -11.49 4.53
C LEU A 109 2.67 -12.02 5.44
N ARG A 110 2.49 -12.02 6.77
CA ARG A 110 3.52 -12.34 7.77
C ARG A 110 4.29 -13.62 7.47
N ILE A 111 3.58 -14.71 7.17
CA ILE A 111 4.19 -16.01 6.88
C ILE A 111 4.98 -15.93 5.58
N LEU A 112 4.38 -15.44 4.51
CA LEU A 112 5.00 -15.32 3.19
C LEU A 112 6.28 -14.46 3.23
N LEU A 113 6.24 -13.32 3.92
CA LEU A 113 7.39 -12.43 4.09
C LEU A 113 8.52 -13.10 4.88
N LYS A 114 8.18 -13.83 5.95
CA LYS A 114 9.16 -14.56 6.78
C LYS A 114 9.81 -15.70 6.00
N GLU A 115 9.04 -16.52 5.30
CA GLU A 115 9.53 -17.64 4.49
C GLU A 115 10.49 -17.18 3.38
N ASN A 116 10.28 -15.98 2.85
CA ASN A 116 11.11 -15.40 1.81
C ASN A 116 12.24 -14.51 2.37
N ASN A 117 12.48 -14.53 3.69
CA ASN A 117 13.53 -13.76 4.35
C ASN A 117 13.54 -12.28 3.95
N THR A 118 12.37 -11.65 3.91
CA THR A 118 12.24 -10.24 3.55
C THR A 118 13.02 -9.34 4.50
N ASP A 119 13.94 -8.54 3.97
CA ASP A 119 14.77 -7.63 4.75
C ASP A 119 14.12 -6.27 4.98
N ILE A 120 13.37 -5.77 3.99
CA ILE A 120 12.86 -4.40 3.99
C ILE A 120 11.64 -4.24 3.08
N CYS A 121 10.67 -3.44 3.53
CA CYS A 121 9.58 -2.93 2.70
C CYS A 121 9.95 -1.59 2.09
N VAL A 122 9.66 -1.39 0.81
CA VAL A 122 9.91 -0.14 0.09
C VAL A 122 8.59 0.33 -0.52
N PRO A 123 8.04 1.46 -0.08
CA PRO A 123 6.82 2.00 -0.67
C PRO A 123 7.08 2.52 -2.07
N MET A 124 6.10 2.35 -2.95
CA MET A 124 6.12 2.99 -4.27
C MET A 124 6.16 4.51 -4.13
N PRO A 125 7.12 5.18 -4.79
CA PRO A 125 7.29 6.61 -4.63
C PRO A 125 6.17 7.38 -5.33
N LEU A 126 5.61 8.33 -4.62
CA LEU A 126 4.66 9.29 -5.16
C LEU A 126 5.40 10.47 -5.80
N HIS A 127 4.84 11.04 -6.87
CA HIS A 127 5.43 12.26 -7.43
C HIS A 127 5.34 13.42 -6.42
N PRO A 128 6.41 14.24 -6.24
CA PRO A 128 6.45 15.30 -5.22
C PRO A 128 5.26 16.24 -5.23
N SER A 129 4.71 16.58 -6.42
CA SER A 129 3.51 17.42 -6.52
C SER A 129 2.26 16.77 -5.95
N LYS A 130 2.12 15.45 -6.10
CA LYS A 130 1.00 14.69 -5.53
C LYS A 130 1.17 14.52 -4.03
N GLU A 131 2.39 14.26 -3.58
CA GLU A 131 2.72 14.15 -2.16
C GLU A 131 2.49 15.49 -1.44
N LYS A 132 2.95 16.61 -2.02
CA LYS A 132 2.67 17.96 -1.49
C LYS A 132 1.17 18.26 -1.40
N LYS A 133 0.37 17.84 -2.40
CA LYS A 133 -1.08 18.03 -2.40
C LYS A 133 -1.78 17.17 -1.35
N ARG A 134 -1.30 15.95 -1.09
CA ARG A 134 -1.90 14.97 -0.16
C ARG A 134 -1.35 15.07 1.26
N GLY A 135 -0.13 15.61 1.42
CA GLY A 135 0.59 15.69 2.68
C GLY A 135 1.33 14.42 3.07
N TYR A 136 1.16 13.31 2.33
CA TYR A 136 1.80 12.01 2.60
C TYR A 136 1.76 11.07 1.40
N ASN A 137 2.58 10.02 1.46
CA ASN A 137 2.56 8.88 0.55
C ASN A 137 1.72 7.74 1.15
N GLN A 138 0.67 7.29 0.47
CA GLN A 138 -0.22 6.21 0.92
C GLN A 138 0.52 4.90 1.11
N ALA A 139 1.44 4.57 0.19
CA ALA A 139 2.24 3.36 0.29
C ALA A 139 3.15 3.37 1.52
N SER A 140 3.64 4.54 1.95
CA SER A 140 4.42 4.67 3.19
C SER A 140 3.58 4.35 4.43
N LEU A 141 2.32 4.81 4.49
CA LEU A 141 1.40 4.47 5.58
C LEU A 141 1.11 2.95 5.64
N LEU A 142 0.95 2.32 4.48
CA LEU A 142 0.79 0.86 4.41
C LEU A 142 2.05 0.14 4.94
N CYS A 143 3.24 0.58 4.52
CA CYS A 143 4.50 0.04 5.01
C CYS A 143 4.65 0.21 6.53
N GLU A 144 4.27 1.37 7.08
CA GLU A 144 4.29 1.62 8.52
C GLU A 144 3.39 0.62 9.28
N GLY A 145 2.17 0.41 8.81
CA GLY A 145 1.26 -0.59 9.38
C GLY A 145 1.81 -2.02 9.27
N MET A 146 2.39 -2.39 8.12
CA MET A 146 3.05 -3.68 7.93
C MET A 146 4.22 -3.87 8.90
N GLN A 147 5.05 -2.84 9.10
CA GLN A 147 6.15 -2.90 10.08
C GLN A 147 5.65 -3.17 11.50
N GLN A 148 4.53 -2.54 11.91
CA GLN A 148 3.97 -2.72 13.25
C GLN A 148 3.54 -4.18 13.52
N THR A 149 3.15 -4.93 12.50
CA THR A 149 2.67 -6.32 12.65
C THR A 149 3.72 -7.36 12.29
N THR A 150 4.63 -7.07 11.37
CA THR A 150 5.64 -8.05 10.90
C THR A 150 7.00 -7.86 11.53
N GLY A 151 7.30 -6.66 12.05
CA GLY A 151 8.64 -6.27 12.51
C GLY A 151 9.62 -5.94 11.38
N ILE A 152 9.22 -6.09 10.10
CA ILE A 152 10.09 -5.80 8.96
C ILE A 152 10.17 -4.29 8.77
N PRO A 153 11.38 -3.68 8.77
CA PRO A 153 11.51 -2.25 8.60
C PRO A 153 11.08 -1.79 7.20
N TYR A 154 10.68 -0.53 7.08
CA TYR A 154 10.50 0.10 5.78
C TYR A 154 11.40 1.31 5.59
N ASN A 155 11.60 1.71 4.34
CA ASN A 155 12.34 2.93 4.02
C ASN A 155 11.74 3.59 2.77
N ASP A 156 11.15 4.74 2.98
CA ASP A 156 10.47 5.56 1.95
C ASP A 156 11.42 6.48 1.17
N LEU A 157 12.69 6.56 1.59
CA LEU A 157 13.72 7.37 0.94
C LEU A 157 14.55 6.60 -0.10
N LEU A 158 14.33 5.29 -0.27
CA LEU A 158 15.14 4.46 -1.17
C LEU A 158 14.81 4.67 -2.65
N LEU A 159 13.55 4.91 -2.95
CA LEU A 159 13.07 5.20 -4.29
C LEU A 159 12.49 6.62 -4.35
N GLU A 160 12.78 7.31 -5.42
CA GLU A 160 12.15 8.61 -5.73
C GLU A 160 11.53 8.59 -7.12
N ARG A 161 10.47 9.37 -7.31
CA ARG A 161 9.85 9.60 -8.61
C ARG A 161 10.17 11.00 -9.09
N ARG A 162 10.99 11.11 -10.15
CA ARG A 162 11.52 12.38 -10.68
C ARG A 162 10.57 13.08 -11.64
N ILE A 163 9.81 12.33 -12.40
CA ILE A 163 8.96 12.87 -13.48
C ILE A 163 7.49 12.56 -13.19
N ALA A 164 6.63 13.59 -13.32
CA ALA A 164 5.19 13.42 -13.36
C ALA A 164 4.81 12.83 -14.72
N THR A 165 4.52 11.53 -14.78
CA THR A 165 3.86 10.98 -15.94
C THR A 165 2.38 11.25 -15.84
N ASP A 166 1.89 12.29 -16.53
CA ASP A 166 0.49 12.35 -16.89
C ASP A 166 0.19 11.22 -17.87
N THR A 167 -0.99 10.62 -17.69
CA THR A 167 -1.52 9.58 -18.56
C THR A 167 -1.57 10.06 -20.00
N GLN A 168 -0.47 9.91 -20.75
CA GLN A 168 -0.46 10.10 -22.19
C GLN A 168 -0.22 8.76 -22.88
N THR A 169 -1.29 8.37 -23.54
CA THR A 169 -1.45 7.38 -24.59
C THR A 169 -0.30 7.35 -25.61
N GLN A 170 0.04 6.10 -25.98
CA GLN A 170 0.69 5.71 -27.24
C GLN A 170 2.10 6.25 -27.51
N LYS A 171 3.12 5.52 -27.04
CA LYS A 171 4.44 5.45 -27.67
C LYS A 171 5.02 4.05 -27.57
N ASN A 172 5.79 3.65 -28.59
CA ASN A 172 6.36 2.33 -28.83
C ASN A 172 7.12 1.73 -27.64
N ARG A 173 7.07 0.39 -27.50
CA ARG A 173 7.58 -0.43 -26.39
C ARG A 173 9.05 -0.14 -26.03
N THR A 174 9.92 0.09 -27.02
CA THR A 174 11.35 0.40 -26.82
C THR A 174 11.60 1.81 -26.30
N ALA A 175 10.79 2.80 -26.71
CA ALA A 175 10.86 4.17 -26.18
C ALA A 175 10.33 4.26 -24.73
N ARG A 176 9.47 3.32 -24.30
CA ARG A 176 9.01 3.23 -22.88
C ARG A 176 10.13 2.83 -21.93
N TRP A 177 11.05 1.92 -22.32
CA TRP A 177 12.15 1.48 -21.47
C TRP A 177 13.12 2.63 -21.12
N ASN A 178 13.50 3.45 -22.09
CA ASN A 178 14.37 4.59 -21.84
C ASN A 178 13.68 5.69 -21.03
N ASN A 179 12.37 5.92 -21.27
CA ASN A 179 11.60 6.89 -20.51
C ASN A 179 11.29 6.45 -19.05
N VAL A 180 11.27 5.15 -18.77
CA VAL A 180 10.97 4.63 -17.42
C VAL A 180 12.18 4.75 -16.49
N LYS A 181 13.41 4.61 -17.01
CA LYS A 181 14.66 4.85 -16.26
C LYS A 181 14.78 6.31 -15.78
N ASP A 182 14.16 7.25 -16.48
CA ASP A 182 14.18 8.66 -16.11
C ASP A 182 13.07 9.00 -15.07
N VAL A 183 12.03 8.15 -14.97
CA VAL A 183 10.88 8.41 -14.05
C VAL A 183 11.20 8.10 -12.60
N PHE A 184 11.96 7.03 -12.35
CA PHE A 184 12.30 6.58 -11.01
C PHE A 184 13.81 6.54 -10.81
N ALA A 185 14.26 6.81 -9.59
CA ALA A 185 15.66 6.69 -9.23
C ALA A 185 15.83 6.09 -7.83
N ILE A 186 17.01 5.53 -7.60
CA ILE A 186 17.40 5.03 -6.29
C ILE A 186 18.24 6.07 -5.58
N ASN A 187 17.83 6.39 -4.37
CA ASN A 187 18.64 7.08 -3.40
C ASN A 187 19.38 6.05 -2.54
N HIS A 188 20.67 6.25 -2.26
CA HIS A 188 21.46 5.38 -1.42
C HIS A 188 21.56 3.90 -1.86
N PRO A 189 22.08 3.60 -3.08
CA PRO A 189 22.13 2.23 -3.62
C PRO A 189 22.85 1.22 -2.71
N LYS A 190 23.77 1.65 -1.87
CA LYS A 190 24.43 0.77 -0.88
C LYS A 190 23.46 0.13 0.13
N ARG A 191 22.32 0.75 0.40
CA ARG A 191 21.33 0.24 1.37
C ARG A 191 20.48 -0.92 0.84
N ILE A 192 20.47 -1.13 -0.47
CA ILE A 192 19.69 -2.20 -1.10
C ILE A 192 20.55 -3.39 -1.52
N GLN A 193 21.89 -3.26 -1.44
CA GLN A 193 22.80 -4.32 -1.84
C GLN A 193 22.52 -5.63 -1.09
N ASN A 194 22.34 -6.70 -1.87
CA ASN A 194 22.08 -8.06 -1.39
C ASN A 194 20.85 -8.19 -0.46
N LYS A 195 19.85 -7.29 -0.58
CA LYS A 195 18.61 -7.29 0.21
C LYS A 195 17.46 -7.97 -0.52
N ASN A 196 16.63 -8.69 0.23
CA ASN A 196 15.33 -9.18 -0.21
C ASN A 196 14.29 -8.08 0.05
N ILE A 197 13.80 -7.46 -1.01
CA ILE A 197 12.96 -6.25 -0.96
C ILE A 197 11.52 -6.60 -1.30
N VAL A 198 10.57 -6.01 -0.58
CA VAL A 198 9.15 -6.01 -0.97
C VAL A 198 8.73 -4.60 -1.34
N LEU A 199 8.33 -4.40 -2.62
CA LEU A 199 7.67 -3.18 -3.08
C LEU A 199 6.21 -3.19 -2.65
N VAL A 200 5.75 -2.06 -2.12
CA VAL A 200 4.38 -1.90 -1.59
C VAL A 200 3.68 -0.74 -2.29
N ASP A 201 2.44 -0.95 -2.75
CA ASP A 201 1.59 0.11 -3.32
C ASP A 201 0.14 0.01 -2.79
N ASP A 202 -0.66 1.03 -3.05
CA ASP A 202 -2.08 1.00 -2.69
C ASP A 202 -2.89 0.18 -3.69
N VAL A 203 -2.73 0.38 -5.00
CA VAL A 203 -3.51 -0.33 -6.04
C VAL A 203 -2.63 -0.75 -7.22
N ILE A 204 -2.63 -2.04 -7.52
CA ILE A 204 -2.08 -2.56 -8.77
C ILE A 204 -3.18 -2.56 -9.83
N THR A 205 -2.88 -1.95 -10.97
CA THR A 205 -3.67 -2.03 -12.21
C THR A 205 -2.92 -2.86 -13.25
N THR A 206 -2.11 -2.25 -14.08
CA THR A 206 -1.27 -2.93 -15.10
C THR A 206 0.08 -3.41 -14.55
N GLY A 207 0.46 -3.00 -13.35
CA GLY A 207 1.76 -3.29 -12.74
C GLY A 207 2.96 -2.52 -13.33
N ALA A 208 2.76 -1.67 -14.33
CA ALA A 208 3.86 -1.04 -15.07
C ALA A 208 4.81 -0.18 -14.21
N SER A 209 4.29 0.56 -13.23
CA SER A 209 5.11 1.35 -12.31
C SER A 209 5.94 0.47 -11.38
N MET A 210 5.35 -0.62 -10.88
CA MET A 210 6.03 -1.57 -10.01
C MET A 210 7.09 -2.37 -10.76
N GLU A 211 6.80 -2.79 -12.00
CA GLU A 211 7.78 -3.39 -12.90
C GLU A 211 9.01 -2.51 -13.05
N ALA A 212 8.81 -1.23 -13.33
CA ALA A 212 9.88 -0.26 -13.48
C ALA A 212 10.76 -0.14 -12.23
N CYS A 213 10.13 0.00 -11.06
CA CYS A 213 10.85 0.08 -9.79
C CYS A 213 11.56 -1.24 -9.45
N ALA A 214 10.94 -2.39 -9.74
CA ALA A 214 11.56 -3.70 -9.52
C ALA A 214 12.83 -3.88 -10.38
N HIS A 215 12.81 -3.48 -11.63
CA HIS A 215 14.00 -3.50 -12.48
C HIS A 215 15.12 -2.61 -11.92
N ILE A 216 14.80 -1.37 -11.55
CA ILE A 216 15.79 -0.45 -11.01
C ILE A 216 16.41 -1.01 -9.72
N LEU A 217 15.62 -1.62 -8.85
CA LEU A 217 16.12 -2.24 -7.61
C LEU A 217 17.06 -3.40 -7.92
N LEU A 218 16.69 -4.31 -8.81
CA LEU A 218 17.52 -5.44 -9.22
C LEU A 218 18.81 -5.01 -9.93
N GLU A 219 18.75 -4.06 -10.88
CA GLU A 219 19.91 -3.48 -11.57
C GLU A 219 20.90 -2.82 -10.60
N ASN A 220 20.41 -2.31 -9.46
CA ASN A 220 21.23 -1.67 -8.42
C ASN A 220 21.60 -2.59 -7.25
N GLY A 221 21.48 -3.91 -7.41
CA GLY A 221 22.04 -4.90 -6.51
C GLY A 221 21.12 -5.43 -5.42
N ALA A 222 19.81 -5.23 -5.52
CA ALA A 222 18.87 -6.00 -4.71
C ALA A 222 19.01 -7.49 -5.01
N LYS A 223 18.97 -8.35 -3.99
CA LYS A 223 19.06 -9.80 -4.15
C LYS A 223 17.80 -10.36 -4.78
N THR A 224 16.66 -9.98 -4.25
CA THR A 224 15.33 -10.32 -4.79
C THR A 224 14.38 -9.14 -4.62
N VAL A 225 13.37 -9.08 -5.49
CA VAL A 225 12.26 -8.14 -5.37
C VAL A 225 10.96 -8.93 -5.39
N ALA A 226 10.10 -8.68 -4.42
CA ALA A 226 8.72 -9.11 -4.41
C ALA A 226 7.80 -7.89 -4.48
N ILE A 227 6.54 -8.10 -4.82
CA ILE A 227 5.56 -7.03 -5.03
C ILE A 227 4.30 -7.31 -4.22
N THR A 228 3.79 -6.30 -3.51
CA THR A 228 2.49 -6.39 -2.87
C THR A 228 1.70 -5.09 -2.96
N SER A 229 0.39 -5.18 -2.85
CA SER A 229 -0.48 -4.01 -2.78
C SER A 229 -1.67 -4.23 -1.85
N LEU A 230 -2.29 -3.12 -1.44
CA LEU A 230 -3.54 -3.18 -0.71
C LEU A 230 -4.64 -3.79 -1.59
N ALA A 231 -4.76 -3.35 -2.86
CA ALA A 231 -5.79 -3.85 -3.76
C ALA A 231 -5.29 -4.05 -5.20
N TYR A 232 -6.01 -4.91 -5.93
CA TYR A 232 -5.77 -5.24 -7.35
C TYR A 232 -7.06 -5.06 -8.16
N THR A 233 -6.98 -4.33 -9.26
CA THR A 233 -8.10 -4.14 -10.21
C THR A 233 -8.27 -5.39 -11.08
N VAL A 234 -9.48 -5.92 -11.10
CA VAL A 234 -9.86 -7.06 -11.95
C VAL A 234 -10.25 -6.56 -13.32
#